data_a634acce4cdd83957a47e6074c6b75b4
#
_entry.id   a634acce4cdd83957a47e6074c6b75b4
#
_cell.length_a   1.000
_cell.length_b   1.000
_cell.length_c   1.000
_cell.angle_alpha   90.00
_cell.angle_beta   90.00
_cell.angle_gamma   90.00
#
_symmetry.space_group_name_H-M   'P 1'
#
loop_
_entity.id
_entity.type
_entity.pdbx_description
1 polymer ?
#
loop_
_entity_poly.entity_id
_entity_poly.type
_entity_poly.pdbx_seq_one_letter_code
_entity_poly.pdbx_strand_id
1 'polypeptide(L)'
;MRLAIVVQRYGADINGGAELHARYIAERLSRHADVTVLTTCARDYISWRNEFPAGADTVNGVRVERFRVSREREIPEFARRQRRVFDEVHSLHDELQWLETEGPTSPDLIQRVRQAATDCDYVIFFSVRYYQAYHGARAAADRAVLVPTAERDPALGLAMFQPVFRGVRAIMYNSLEERALINAVSGNDDVPGVVVGVGSDIPARVDPARARQKFSLQHPFIVYVGRIDANKGCAELFDFFTHYAGSSARPLDLVLIGSPVLQIPNHPRIRHLGFVEDQDKFDVMAAADALVMPSYYESLSMVALEAWALGRPVIANAHCDVLLGQCLRSNAGLYYEDAAEFAGALETLLDAPQLAQALGRNGRDYFARHYSWPVIERKYLEMFARLGSAPASPRMEPLPGWLARRRRNLRPAADVIADIPAGPALTGRARAEVPA
;
A
#
# COMPACT_ATOMS: atom_id res chain seq x y z
N MET A 1 20.25 8.82 16.59
CA MET A 1 19.94 8.13 15.32
C MET A 1 19.38 9.14 14.35
N ARG A 2 19.81 9.13 13.08
CA ARG A 2 19.31 9.99 12.01
C ARG A 2 18.61 9.12 10.96
N LEU A 3 17.39 9.47 10.57
CA LEU A 3 16.56 8.74 9.65
C LEU A 3 16.12 9.64 8.49
N ALA A 4 16.16 9.13 7.27
CA ALA A 4 15.46 9.71 6.14
C ALA A 4 14.25 8.84 5.79
N ILE A 5 13.09 9.44 5.53
CA ILE A 5 11.89 8.75 5.07
C ILE A 5 11.57 9.24 3.66
N VAL A 6 11.48 8.31 2.72
CA VAL A 6 11.25 8.59 1.29
C VAL A 6 9.87 8.11 0.90
N VAL A 7 9.04 9.03 0.44
CA VAL A 7 7.66 8.77 0.01
C VAL A 7 7.30 9.65 -1.18
N GLN A 8 6.39 9.20 -2.04
CA GLN A 8 6.04 9.89 -3.28
C GLN A 8 5.39 11.27 -3.07
N ARG A 9 4.56 11.41 -2.05
CA ARG A 9 3.88 12.65 -1.65
C ARG A 9 3.84 12.75 -0.13
N TYR A 10 3.90 13.96 0.40
CA TYR A 10 3.84 14.18 1.84
C TYR A 10 3.22 15.54 2.16
N GLY A 11 2.25 15.58 3.07
CA GLY A 11 1.57 16.80 3.50
C GLY A 11 0.54 16.51 4.58
N ALA A 12 0.13 17.53 5.32
CA ALA A 12 -0.89 17.40 6.36
C ALA A 12 -2.25 16.99 5.78
N ASP A 13 -2.53 17.42 4.56
CA ASP A 13 -3.77 17.19 3.80
C ASP A 13 -3.65 16.08 2.76
N ILE A 14 -2.55 15.32 2.75
CA ILE A 14 -2.36 14.15 1.88
C ILE A 14 -2.86 12.90 2.63
N ASN A 15 -3.99 12.35 2.19
CA ASN A 15 -4.70 11.26 2.86
C ASN A 15 -4.70 9.93 2.09
N GLY A 16 -3.74 9.72 1.18
CA GLY A 16 -3.52 8.39 0.59
C GLY A 16 -3.01 7.41 1.66
N GLY A 17 -3.42 6.13 1.60
CA GLY A 17 -3.09 5.15 2.64
C GLY A 17 -1.60 5.02 2.92
N ALA A 18 -0.78 4.91 1.88
CA ALA A 18 0.67 4.81 2.02
C ALA A 18 1.34 6.12 2.50
N GLU A 19 0.84 7.26 2.03
CA GLU A 19 1.34 8.57 2.42
C GLU A 19 0.96 8.91 3.88
N LEU A 20 -0.27 8.59 4.29
CA LEU A 20 -0.70 8.72 5.68
C LEU A 20 0.11 7.81 6.59
N HIS A 21 0.35 6.58 6.17
CA HIS A 21 1.24 5.65 6.88
C HIS A 21 2.64 6.25 7.05
N ALA A 22 3.25 6.75 5.96
CA ALA A 22 4.57 7.37 6.03
C ALA A 22 4.59 8.59 6.96
N ARG A 23 3.53 9.41 6.95
CA ARG A 23 3.38 10.56 7.84
C ARG A 23 3.30 10.14 9.30
N TYR A 24 2.47 9.21 9.63
CA TYR A 24 2.35 8.68 11.00
C TYR A 24 3.68 8.13 11.52
N ILE A 25 4.38 7.34 10.71
CA ILE A 25 5.68 6.80 11.10
C ILE A 25 6.72 7.92 11.27
N ALA A 26 6.75 8.92 10.40
CA ALA A 26 7.65 10.06 10.51
C ALA A 26 7.41 10.84 11.81
N GLU A 27 6.15 11.18 12.10
CA GLU A 27 5.75 11.90 13.32
C GLU A 27 6.03 11.11 14.60
N ARG A 28 5.88 9.79 14.57
CA ARG A 28 6.16 8.93 15.72
C ARG A 28 7.66 8.72 15.93
N LEU A 29 8.40 8.39 14.89
CA LEU A 29 9.85 8.21 14.98
C LEU A 29 10.62 9.50 15.29
N SER A 30 10.07 10.68 14.97
CA SER A 30 10.70 11.96 15.34
C SER A 30 10.83 12.18 16.85
N ARG A 31 10.11 11.42 17.66
CA ARG A 31 10.24 11.42 19.13
C ARG A 31 11.48 10.64 19.61
N HIS A 32 12.04 9.81 18.77
CA HIS A 32 13.14 8.87 19.10
C HIS A 32 14.41 9.15 18.27
N ALA A 33 14.29 9.88 17.16
CA ALA A 33 15.35 10.09 16.19
C ALA A 33 15.23 11.46 15.51
N ASP A 34 16.31 11.91 14.88
CA ASP A 34 16.31 13.04 13.98
C ASP A 34 15.78 12.57 12.61
N VAL A 35 14.53 12.94 12.26
CA VAL A 35 13.83 12.47 11.07
C VAL A 35 13.74 13.59 10.04
N THR A 36 14.06 13.27 8.78
CA THR A 36 13.82 14.14 7.63
C THR A 36 13.04 13.35 6.58
N VAL A 37 11.94 13.93 6.07
CA VAL A 37 11.18 13.34 4.98
C VAL A 37 11.68 13.90 3.64
N LEU A 38 12.00 13.03 2.71
CA LEU A 38 12.38 13.35 1.33
C LEU A 38 11.21 12.98 0.41
N THR A 39 10.62 13.96 -0.25
CA THR A 39 9.41 13.74 -1.06
C THR A 39 9.40 14.60 -2.32
N THR A 40 8.38 14.47 -3.13
CA THR A 40 8.22 15.30 -4.32
C THR A 40 7.35 16.53 -4.08
N CYS A 41 7.32 17.43 -5.05
CA CYS A 41 6.41 18.58 -5.07
C CYS A 41 4.99 18.20 -5.53
N ALA A 42 4.71 16.93 -5.82
CA ALA A 42 3.40 16.51 -6.27
C ALA A 42 2.37 16.48 -5.13
N ARG A 43 1.15 16.94 -5.42
CA ARG A 43 0.01 16.84 -4.52
C ARG A 43 -0.97 15.76 -4.94
N ASP A 44 -1.25 15.66 -6.23
CA ASP A 44 -2.11 14.61 -6.75
C ASP A 44 -1.29 13.40 -7.23
N TYR A 45 -1.91 12.20 -7.18
CA TYR A 45 -1.26 10.95 -7.58
C TYR A 45 -1.55 10.54 -9.03
N ILE A 46 -2.41 11.30 -9.73
CA ILE A 46 -2.80 11.00 -11.11
C ILE A 46 -1.77 11.59 -12.06
N SER A 47 -1.53 12.89 -11.98
CA SER A 47 -0.65 13.63 -12.90
C SER A 47 0.77 13.84 -12.37
N TRP A 48 0.99 13.75 -11.07
CA TRP A 48 2.25 14.12 -10.41
C TRP A 48 2.64 15.58 -10.62
N ARG A 49 1.67 16.47 -10.80
CA ARG A 49 1.92 17.90 -10.99
C ARG A 49 2.63 18.50 -9.78
N ASN A 50 3.61 19.36 -10.05
CA ASN A 50 4.34 20.12 -9.02
C ASN A 50 3.45 21.24 -8.44
N GLU A 51 2.74 20.97 -7.37
CA GLU A 51 1.84 21.94 -6.71
C GLU A 51 2.42 22.49 -5.40
N PHE A 52 3.29 21.72 -4.72
CA PHE A 52 4.04 22.24 -3.58
C PHE A 52 5.32 22.93 -4.03
N PRO A 53 5.77 23.98 -3.31
CA PRO A 53 7.07 24.60 -3.56
C PRO A 53 8.20 23.59 -3.30
N ALA A 54 9.27 23.68 -4.11
CA ALA A 54 10.48 22.90 -3.88
C ALA A 54 11.32 23.49 -2.73
N GLY A 55 12.09 22.65 -2.06
CA GLY A 55 12.98 23.04 -0.97
C GLY A 55 12.54 22.55 0.41
N ALA A 56 13.03 23.23 1.45
CA ALA A 56 12.76 22.87 2.82
C ALA A 56 11.35 23.30 3.27
N ASP A 57 10.70 22.44 4.04
CA ASP A 57 9.37 22.63 4.61
C ASP A 57 9.30 21.93 5.99
N THR A 58 8.21 22.16 6.71
CA THR A 58 7.92 21.50 7.98
C THR A 58 6.45 21.12 8.02
N VAL A 59 6.16 19.85 8.25
CA VAL A 59 4.79 19.34 8.37
C VAL A 59 4.66 18.64 9.73
N ASN A 60 3.73 19.08 10.55
CA ASN A 60 3.48 18.55 11.90
C ASN A 60 4.76 18.41 12.76
N GLY A 61 5.69 19.35 12.64
CA GLY A 61 6.97 19.36 13.37
C GLY A 61 8.07 18.49 12.77
N VAL A 62 7.81 17.76 11.68
CA VAL A 62 8.80 16.94 10.96
C VAL A 62 9.40 17.76 9.81
N ARG A 63 10.73 17.73 9.67
CA ARG A 63 11.44 18.35 8.54
C ARG A 63 11.11 17.63 7.24
N VAL A 64 10.85 18.40 6.19
CA VAL A 64 10.53 17.89 4.85
C VAL A 64 11.42 18.59 3.82
N GLU A 65 11.97 17.82 2.90
CA GLU A 65 12.65 18.34 1.71
C GLU A 65 11.87 17.91 0.47
N ARG A 66 11.44 18.88 -0.35
CA ARG A 66 10.61 18.64 -1.55
C ARG A 66 11.41 18.84 -2.82
N PHE A 67 11.29 17.89 -3.72
CA PHE A 67 11.98 17.85 -5.00
C PHE A 67 11.00 17.90 -6.17
N ARG A 68 11.33 18.64 -7.21
CA ARG A 68 10.49 18.71 -8.40
C ARG A 68 10.37 17.34 -9.09
N VAL A 69 9.16 17.02 -9.50
CA VAL A 69 8.93 15.99 -10.49
C VAL A 69 9.40 16.53 -11.84
N SER A 70 10.31 15.83 -12.50
CA SER A 70 10.90 16.26 -13.76
C SER A 70 9.96 16.08 -14.95
N ARG A 71 8.95 15.21 -14.80
CA ARG A 71 7.97 14.88 -15.84
C ARG A 71 6.64 14.55 -15.18
N GLU A 72 5.59 15.28 -15.54
CA GLU A 72 4.22 14.94 -15.18
C GLU A 72 3.80 13.63 -15.88
N ARG A 73 2.85 12.89 -15.28
CA ARG A 73 2.35 11.64 -15.86
C ARG A 73 1.41 11.94 -17.02
N GLU A 74 1.77 11.46 -18.20
CA GLU A 74 0.93 11.46 -19.38
C GLU A 74 0.05 10.20 -19.37
N ILE A 75 -1.23 10.34 -19.05
CA ILE A 75 -2.15 9.22 -18.82
C ILE A 75 -2.19 8.24 -20.01
N PRO A 76 -2.32 8.69 -21.30
CA PRO A 76 -2.32 7.77 -22.43
C PRO A 76 -1.02 6.98 -22.60
N GLU A 77 0.12 7.61 -22.35
CA GLU A 77 1.42 6.93 -22.41
C GLU A 77 1.55 5.93 -21.26
N PHE A 78 1.21 6.33 -20.05
CA PHE A 78 1.22 5.45 -18.89
C PHE A 78 0.35 4.20 -19.13
N ALA A 79 -0.89 4.37 -19.57
CA ALA A 79 -1.80 3.26 -19.85
C ALA A 79 -1.25 2.30 -20.92
N ARG A 80 -0.62 2.83 -21.99
CA ARG A 80 0.02 2.02 -23.03
C ARG A 80 1.18 1.22 -22.47
N ARG A 81 2.07 1.83 -21.68
CA ARG A 81 3.22 1.15 -21.09
C ARG A 81 2.80 0.13 -20.03
N GLN A 82 1.78 0.45 -19.23
CA GLN A 82 1.21 -0.48 -18.26
C GLN A 82 0.67 -1.73 -18.95
N ARG A 83 -0.11 -1.58 -20.03
CA ARG A 83 -0.59 -2.72 -20.83
C ARG A 83 0.59 -3.54 -21.37
N ARG A 84 1.65 -2.88 -21.87
CA ARG A 84 2.83 -3.55 -22.36
C ARG A 84 3.47 -4.45 -21.31
N VAL A 85 3.60 -4.02 -20.06
CA VAL A 85 4.28 -4.79 -19.01
C VAL A 85 3.37 -5.72 -18.23
N PHE A 86 2.05 -5.52 -18.26
CA PHE A 86 1.13 -6.37 -17.52
C PHE A 86 0.49 -7.46 -18.39
N ASP A 87 0.23 -7.17 -19.66
CA ASP A 87 -0.59 -8.03 -20.52
C ASP A 87 0.22 -8.68 -21.65
N GLU A 88 1.47 -8.23 -21.92
CA GLU A 88 2.25 -8.68 -23.06
C GLU A 88 3.63 -9.21 -22.63
N VAL A 89 4.25 -10.00 -23.52
CA VAL A 89 5.66 -10.39 -23.35
C VAL A 89 6.54 -9.14 -23.47
N HIS A 90 7.33 -8.86 -22.47
CA HIS A 90 8.11 -7.64 -22.34
C HIS A 90 9.52 -7.90 -21.83
N SER A 91 10.38 -6.91 -21.90
CA SER A 91 11.74 -6.92 -21.41
C SER A 91 11.90 -6.12 -20.12
N LEU A 92 12.98 -6.35 -19.37
CA LEU A 92 13.31 -5.51 -18.20
C LEU A 92 13.43 -4.01 -18.57
N HIS A 93 13.79 -3.70 -19.82
CA HIS A 93 13.81 -2.32 -20.29
C HIS A 93 12.39 -1.72 -20.38
N ASP A 94 11.41 -2.51 -20.81
CA ASP A 94 10.02 -2.06 -20.85
C ASP A 94 9.50 -1.78 -19.42
N GLU A 95 9.87 -2.64 -18.45
CA GLU A 95 9.54 -2.44 -17.03
C GLU A 95 10.13 -1.12 -16.48
N LEU A 96 11.41 -0.85 -16.77
CA LEU A 96 12.05 0.40 -16.34
C LEU A 96 11.46 1.64 -17.03
N GLN A 97 11.05 1.52 -18.29
CA GLN A 97 10.34 2.60 -18.97
C GLN A 97 8.93 2.81 -18.39
N TRP A 98 8.24 1.73 -18.01
CA TRP A 98 6.97 1.84 -17.31
C TRP A 98 7.14 2.56 -15.97
N LEU A 99 8.15 2.20 -15.17
CA LEU A 99 8.43 2.84 -13.89
C LEU A 99 8.67 4.35 -14.04
N GLU A 100 9.35 4.79 -15.10
CA GLU A 100 9.55 6.22 -15.39
C GLU A 100 8.22 6.93 -15.69
N THR A 101 7.24 6.23 -16.27
CA THR A 101 5.89 6.78 -16.52
C THR A 101 4.97 6.62 -15.31
N GLU A 102 5.16 5.60 -14.49
CA GLU A 102 4.48 5.45 -13.19
C GLU A 102 4.88 6.61 -12.26
N GLY A 103 6.16 6.92 -12.21
CA GLY A 103 6.68 8.08 -11.47
C GLY A 103 6.54 7.97 -9.94
N PRO A 104 6.48 9.12 -9.24
CA PRO A 104 6.87 10.46 -9.72
C PRO A 104 8.38 10.56 -9.97
N THR A 105 8.75 10.83 -11.23
CA THR A 105 10.16 10.84 -11.64
C THR A 105 10.87 12.09 -11.15
N SER A 106 11.80 11.92 -10.21
CA SER A 106 12.57 13.02 -9.60
C SER A 106 14.05 12.60 -9.41
N PRO A 107 14.91 12.86 -10.39
CA PRO A 107 16.35 12.54 -10.29
C PRO A 107 17.03 13.29 -9.13
N ASP A 108 16.63 14.52 -8.84
CA ASP A 108 17.20 15.33 -7.74
C ASP A 108 16.90 14.69 -6.38
N LEU A 109 15.69 14.12 -6.20
CA LEU A 109 15.36 13.37 -5.00
C LEU A 109 16.29 12.15 -4.86
N ILE A 110 16.55 11.42 -5.93
CA ILE A 110 17.48 10.26 -5.89
C ILE A 110 18.92 10.72 -5.60
N GLN A 111 19.35 11.87 -6.09
CA GLN A 111 20.63 12.45 -5.72
C GLN A 111 20.72 12.77 -4.23
N ARG A 112 19.66 13.35 -3.67
CA ARG A 112 19.57 13.63 -2.24
C ARG A 112 19.56 12.34 -1.39
N VAL A 113 18.92 11.28 -1.88
CA VAL A 113 18.93 9.95 -1.24
C VAL A 113 20.35 9.38 -1.16
N ARG A 114 21.19 9.55 -2.20
CA ARG A 114 22.61 9.13 -2.16
C ARG A 114 23.39 9.84 -1.04
N GLN A 115 23.10 11.11 -0.81
CA GLN A 115 23.68 11.87 0.31
C GLN A 115 23.13 11.34 1.65
N ALA A 116 21.82 11.11 1.74
CA ALA A 116 21.21 10.55 2.94
C ALA A 116 21.79 9.17 3.30
N ALA A 117 22.18 8.37 2.32
CA ALA A 117 22.85 7.08 2.57
C ALA A 117 24.20 7.21 3.29
N THR A 118 24.87 8.37 3.21
CA THR A 118 26.11 8.67 3.97
C THR A 118 25.83 9.32 5.33
N ASP A 119 24.77 10.14 5.41
CA ASP A 119 24.50 11.01 6.54
C ASP A 119 23.54 10.42 7.56
N CYS A 120 22.69 9.46 7.14
CA CYS A 120 21.67 8.83 7.96
C CYS A 120 22.06 7.40 8.34
N ASP A 121 21.57 6.95 9.49
CA ASP A 121 21.71 5.56 9.92
C ASP A 121 20.87 4.64 9.04
N TYR A 122 19.65 5.06 8.68
CA TYR A 122 18.75 4.33 7.78
C TYR A 122 17.97 5.27 6.88
N VAL A 123 17.60 4.77 5.68
CA VAL A 123 16.72 5.43 4.73
C VAL A 123 15.51 4.52 4.52
N ILE A 124 14.35 4.97 4.93
CA ILE A 124 13.10 4.19 4.92
C ILE A 124 12.28 4.55 3.68
N PHE A 125 11.98 3.58 2.83
CA PHE A 125 11.27 3.77 1.57
C PHE A 125 9.86 3.22 1.68
N PHE A 126 8.87 4.05 1.35
CA PHE A 126 7.46 3.65 1.27
C PHE A 126 7.04 3.39 -0.17
N SER A 127 6.19 2.38 -0.35
CA SER A 127 5.55 2.03 -1.64
C SER A 127 6.53 1.65 -2.73
N VAL A 128 6.95 0.38 -2.74
CA VAL A 128 7.95 -0.18 -3.67
C VAL A 128 7.66 0.10 -5.14
N ARG A 129 6.39 0.19 -5.51
CA ARG A 129 5.90 0.40 -6.87
C ARG A 129 6.44 1.68 -7.54
N TYR A 130 6.77 2.72 -6.76
CA TYR A 130 7.07 4.04 -7.31
C TYR A 130 8.55 4.29 -7.54
N TYR A 131 8.84 5.22 -8.47
CA TYR A 131 10.18 5.60 -8.92
C TYR A 131 11.16 5.87 -7.77
N GLN A 132 10.75 6.67 -6.78
CA GLN A 132 11.63 7.05 -5.67
C GLN A 132 11.97 5.89 -4.75
N ALA A 133 11.07 4.92 -4.55
CA ALA A 133 11.35 3.75 -3.74
C ALA A 133 12.31 2.80 -4.47
N TYR A 134 12.06 2.52 -5.75
CA TYR A 134 12.91 1.64 -6.54
C TYR A 134 14.32 2.19 -6.71
N HIS A 135 14.46 3.41 -7.25
CA HIS A 135 15.77 4.00 -7.51
C HIS A 135 16.48 4.43 -6.22
N GLY A 136 15.72 4.89 -5.21
CA GLY A 136 16.24 5.28 -3.91
C GLY A 136 16.79 4.09 -3.14
N ALA A 137 16.05 3.00 -3.03
CA ALA A 137 16.53 1.78 -2.37
C ALA A 137 17.80 1.24 -3.02
N ARG A 138 17.91 1.32 -4.33
CA ARG A 138 19.15 0.96 -5.06
C ARG A 138 20.29 1.93 -4.79
N ALA A 139 19.99 3.21 -4.59
CA ALA A 139 21.00 4.24 -4.31
C ALA A 139 21.55 4.18 -2.88
N ALA A 140 20.78 3.62 -1.94
CA ALA A 140 21.09 3.52 -0.51
C ALA A 140 21.03 2.08 0.01
N ALA A 141 21.41 1.08 -0.79
CA ALA A 141 21.13 -0.35 -0.55
C ALA A 141 21.52 -0.85 0.85
N ASP A 142 22.69 -0.47 1.36
CA ASP A 142 23.22 -0.85 2.68
C ASP A 142 22.54 -0.14 3.86
N ARG A 143 21.73 0.88 3.59
CA ARG A 143 20.93 1.66 4.57
C ARG A 143 19.43 1.58 4.32
N ALA A 144 19.01 0.96 3.20
CA ALA A 144 17.64 0.94 2.76
C ALA A 144 16.77 0.02 3.63
N VAL A 145 15.75 0.58 4.26
CA VAL A 145 14.67 -0.17 4.92
C VAL A 145 13.40 0.05 4.10
N LEU A 146 12.75 -1.03 3.69
CA LEU A 146 11.57 -0.95 2.82
C LEU A 146 10.29 -1.14 3.64
N VAL A 147 9.30 -0.29 3.44
CA VAL A 147 7.89 -0.48 3.81
C VAL A 147 7.13 -0.67 2.49
N PRO A 148 6.90 -1.91 2.04
CA PRO A 148 6.56 -2.16 0.64
C PRO A 148 5.22 -1.61 0.23
N THR A 149 4.22 -1.66 1.10
CA THR A 149 2.79 -1.42 0.82
C THR A 149 2.34 -2.19 -0.43
N ALA A 150 2.78 -3.44 -0.50
CA ALA A 150 2.54 -4.31 -1.65
C ALA A 150 1.18 -4.99 -1.55
N GLU A 151 0.49 -5.04 -2.66
CA GLU A 151 -0.78 -5.73 -2.85
C GLU A 151 -0.59 -6.81 -3.93
N ARG A 152 -1.58 -7.71 -4.11
CA ARG A 152 -1.61 -8.66 -5.22
C ARG A 152 -1.88 -7.93 -6.54
N ASP A 153 -0.97 -7.09 -6.95
CA ASP A 153 -0.98 -6.24 -8.13
C ASP A 153 -0.04 -6.85 -9.18
N PRO A 154 -0.36 -6.84 -10.48
CA PRO A 154 0.53 -7.31 -11.53
C PRO A 154 1.93 -6.70 -11.49
N ALA A 155 2.08 -5.45 -11.02
CA ALA A 155 3.38 -4.82 -10.87
C ALA A 155 4.32 -5.59 -9.94
N LEU A 156 3.82 -6.26 -8.92
CA LEU A 156 4.65 -7.02 -7.98
C LEU A 156 5.39 -8.19 -8.66
N GLY A 157 4.81 -8.74 -9.73
CA GLY A 157 5.42 -9.80 -10.54
C GLY A 157 6.53 -9.34 -11.48
N LEU A 158 6.76 -8.03 -11.63
CA LEU A 158 7.79 -7.51 -12.53
C LEU A 158 9.20 -7.88 -12.03
N ALA A 159 10.04 -8.30 -12.94
CA ALA A 159 11.38 -8.80 -12.64
C ALA A 159 12.28 -7.73 -11.99
N MET A 160 12.04 -6.46 -12.30
CA MET A 160 12.80 -5.34 -11.75
C MET A 160 12.73 -5.21 -10.23
N PHE A 161 11.64 -5.63 -9.59
CA PHE A 161 11.48 -5.48 -8.13
C PHE A 161 12.16 -6.58 -7.32
N GLN A 162 12.39 -7.76 -7.91
CA GLN A 162 13.01 -8.88 -7.21
C GLN A 162 14.37 -8.54 -6.56
N PRO A 163 15.32 -7.87 -7.29
CA PRO A 163 16.58 -7.45 -6.67
C PRO A 163 16.42 -6.44 -5.53
N VAL A 164 15.37 -5.62 -5.57
CA VAL A 164 15.07 -4.67 -4.48
C VAL A 164 14.66 -5.43 -3.22
N PHE A 165 13.72 -6.37 -3.34
CA PHE A 165 13.27 -7.17 -2.19
C PHE A 165 14.38 -8.02 -1.59
N ARG A 166 15.32 -8.53 -2.40
CA ARG A 166 16.47 -9.32 -1.94
C ARG A 166 17.65 -8.49 -1.45
N GLY A 167 17.73 -7.22 -1.87
CA GLY A 167 18.92 -6.39 -1.70
C GLY A 167 18.83 -5.31 -0.62
N VAL A 168 17.64 -4.98 -0.12
CA VAL A 168 17.51 -3.98 0.95
C VAL A 168 18.03 -4.50 2.30
N ARG A 169 18.35 -3.58 3.20
CA ARG A 169 18.87 -3.88 4.54
C ARG A 169 17.87 -4.60 5.41
N ALA A 170 16.57 -4.21 5.32
CA ALA A 170 15.46 -4.84 6.01
C ALA A 170 14.12 -4.49 5.35
N ILE A 171 13.07 -5.26 5.69
CA ILE A 171 11.71 -4.99 5.27
C ILE A 171 10.77 -4.93 6.47
N MET A 172 10.00 -3.84 6.56
CA MET A 172 8.94 -3.63 7.53
C MET A 172 7.59 -3.92 6.83
N TYR A 173 7.11 -5.16 6.97
CA TYR A 173 5.87 -5.59 6.32
C TYR A 173 4.63 -5.05 7.03
N ASN A 174 3.57 -4.80 6.29
CA ASN A 174 2.29 -4.36 6.84
C ASN A 174 1.46 -5.53 7.40
N SER A 175 1.52 -6.70 6.73
CA SER A 175 0.77 -7.89 7.12
C SER A 175 1.58 -9.17 6.88
N LEU A 176 1.11 -10.28 7.43
CA LEU A 176 1.69 -11.60 7.18
C LEU A 176 1.50 -12.02 5.71
N GLU A 177 0.37 -11.64 5.14
CA GLU A 177 0.03 -11.91 3.74
C GLU A 177 0.94 -11.12 2.78
N GLU A 178 1.20 -9.84 3.07
CA GLU A 178 2.18 -9.06 2.32
C GLU A 178 3.57 -9.71 2.36
N ARG A 179 4.00 -10.15 3.55
CA ARG A 179 5.27 -10.87 3.71
C ARG A 179 5.28 -12.17 2.89
N ALA A 180 4.24 -12.98 2.99
CA ALA A 180 4.15 -14.23 2.24
C ALA A 180 4.15 -13.99 0.73
N LEU A 181 3.43 -12.97 0.26
CA LEU A 181 3.36 -12.58 -1.13
C LEU A 181 4.73 -12.13 -1.67
N ILE A 182 5.44 -11.27 -0.94
CA ILE A 182 6.77 -10.81 -1.34
C ILE A 182 7.79 -11.95 -1.32
N ASN A 183 7.76 -12.82 -0.31
CA ASN A 183 8.64 -13.99 -0.26
C ASN A 183 8.39 -14.93 -1.46
N ALA A 184 7.13 -15.15 -1.82
CA ALA A 184 6.76 -16.01 -2.94
C ALA A 184 7.27 -15.48 -4.29
N VAL A 185 7.25 -14.15 -4.51
CA VAL A 185 7.69 -13.57 -5.80
C VAL A 185 9.19 -13.30 -5.86
N SER A 186 9.87 -13.18 -4.73
CA SER A 186 11.27 -12.77 -4.70
C SER A 186 12.25 -13.73 -4.05
N GLY A 187 11.79 -14.69 -3.23
CA GLY A 187 12.67 -15.58 -2.47
C GLY A 187 13.61 -14.80 -1.53
N ASN A 188 13.08 -13.82 -0.80
CA ASN A 188 13.86 -12.90 0.03
C ASN A 188 13.95 -13.31 1.51
N ASP A 189 13.89 -14.60 1.81
CA ASP A 189 13.85 -15.14 3.19
C ASP A 189 15.07 -14.75 4.03
N ASP A 190 16.22 -14.52 3.39
CA ASP A 190 17.46 -14.09 4.05
C ASP A 190 17.48 -12.61 4.44
N VAL A 191 16.52 -11.81 3.97
CA VAL A 191 16.45 -10.38 4.32
C VAL A 191 15.78 -10.21 5.66
N PRO A 192 16.41 -9.49 6.63
CA PRO A 192 15.78 -9.21 7.90
C PRO A 192 14.40 -8.55 7.69
N GLY A 193 13.37 -9.14 8.26
CA GLY A 193 12.00 -8.62 8.10
C GLY A 193 11.17 -8.81 9.36
N VAL A 194 10.22 -7.90 9.57
CA VAL A 194 9.24 -7.96 10.66
C VAL A 194 7.90 -7.45 10.17
N VAL A 195 6.82 -8.09 10.62
CA VAL A 195 5.46 -7.58 10.38
C VAL A 195 5.18 -6.49 11.41
N VAL A 196 5.20 -5.26 10.96
CA VAL A 196 4.99 -4.07 11.80
C VAL A 196 3.54 -3.59 11.72
N GLY A 197 3.06 -3.37 10.50
CA GLY A 197 1.81 -2.65 10.26
C GLY A 197 1.94 -1.15 10.54
N VAL A 198 0.80 -0.53 10.85
CA VAL A 198 0.72 0.88 11.24
C VAL A 198 -0.35 1.06 12.31
N GLY A 199 -0.14 1.99 13.22
CA GLY A 199 -1.16 2.43 14.17
C GLY A 199 -2.15 3.41 13.54
N SER A 200 -3.14 3.82 14.30
CA SER A 200 -4.03 4.92 13.96
C SER A 200 -4.25 5.83 15.16
N ASP A 201 -4.46 7.13 14.91
CA ASP A 201 -4.73 8.11 15.95
C ASP A 201 -6.24 8.15 16.25
N ILE A 202 -6.65 7.25 17.14
CA ILE A 202 -8.04 7.17 17.56
C ILE A 202 -8.33 8.31 18.56
N PRO A 203 -9.37 9.12 18.36
CA PRO A 203 -9.76 10.15 19.31
C PRO A 203 -10.02 9.57 20.71
N ALA A 204 -9.56 10.29 21.74
CA ALA A 204 -9.74 9.86 23.13
C ALA A 204 -11.22 9.74 23.52
N ARG A 205 -12.12 10.44 22.82
CA ARG A 205 -13.57 10.36 23.00
C ARG A 205 -14.23 10.30 21.64
N VAL A 206 -15.16 9.39 21.50
CA VAL A 206 -16.07 9.26 20.37
C VAL A 206 -17.50 9.38 20.86
N ASP A 207 -18.37 10.00 20.07
CA ASP A 207 -19.77 10.24 20.44
C ASP A 207 -20.71 9.71 19.34
N PRO A 208 -21.14 8.43 19.46
CA PRO A 208 -22.11 7.82 18.55
C PRO A 208 -23.45 8.58 18.47
N ALA A 209 -23.90 9.18 19.58
CA ALA A 209 -25.17 9.91 19.62
C ALA A 209 -25.08 11.21 18.81
N ARG A 210 -23.95 11.92 18.92
CA ARG A 210 -23.66 13.10 18.11
C ARG A 210 -23.67 12.77 16.61
N ALA A 211 -23.05 11.67 16.20
CA ALA A 211 -23.06 11.24 14.82
C ALA A 211 -24.47 10.95 14.31
N ARG A 212 -25.27 10.20 15.08
CA ARG A 212 -26.65 9.90 14.71
C ARG A 212 -27.49 11.17 14.56
N GLN A 213 -27.36 12.13 15.46
CA GLN A 213 -28.06 13.41 15.38
C GLN A 213 -27.57 14.25 14.18
N LYS A 214 -26.25 14.47 14.06
CA LYS A 214 -25.63 15.33 13.03
C LYS A 214 -25.99 14.87 11.62
N PHE A 215 -25.92 13.57 11.38
CA PHE A 215 -26.14 12.98 10.07
C PHE A 215 -27.55 12.37 9.90
N SER A 216 -28.44 12.55 10.87
CA SER A 216 -29.81 12.00 10.87
C SER A 216 -29.85 10.49 10.61
N LEU A 217 -28.97 9.70 11.25
CA LEU A 217 -28.88 8.26 11.13
C LEU A 217 -29.87 7.58 12.07
N GLN A 218 -31.08 7.33 11.60
CA GLN A 218 -32.18 6.83 12.44
C GLN A 218 -32.21 5.30 12.53
N HIS A 219 -31.77 4.60 11.48
CA HIS A 219 -31.77 3.14 11.43
C HIS A 219 -30.45 2.53 11.94
N PRO A 220 -30.40 1.23 12.24
CA PRO A 220 -29.16 0.46 12.22
C PRO A 220 -28.43 0.63 10.89
N PHE A 221 -27.10 0.63 10.91
CA PHE A 221 -26.35 0.82 9.68
C PHE A 221 -24.97 0.16 9.72
N ILE A 222 -24.54 -0.31 8.55
CA ILE A 222 -23.15 -0.64 8.28
C ILE A 222 -22.46 0.56 7.63
N VAL A 223 -21.15 0.71 7.89
CA VAL A 223 -20.39 1.83 7.35
C VAL A 223 -19.25 1.35 6.44
N TYR A 224 -19.08 2.03 5.32
CA TYR A 224 -17.89 1.98 4.48
C TYR A 224 -17.12 3.29 4.61
N VAL A 225 -15.80 3.20 4.77
CA VAL A 225 -14.91 4.37 4.84
C VAL A 225 -13.76 4.20 3.86
N GLY A 226 -13.63 5.11 2.91
CA GLY A 226 -12.58 5.09 1.91
C GLY A 226 -12.99 5.75 0.61
N ARG A 227 -12.10 5.74 -0.37
CA ARG A 227 -12.43 6.20 -1.73
C ARG A 227 -13.47 5.24 -2.33
N ILE A 228 -14.57 5.79 -2.81
CA ILE A 228 -15.66 5.01 -3.38
C ILE A 228 -15.36 4.77 -4.86
N ASP A 229 -14.71 3.64 -5.15
CA ASP A 229 -14.36 3.26 -6.52
C ASP A 229 -14.46 1.73 -6.74
N ALA A 230 -14.41 1.32 -8.01
CA ALA A 230 -14.52 -0.09 -8.38
C ALA A 230 -13.35 -0.94 -7.86
N ASN A 231 -12.12 -0.40 -7.79
CA ASN A 231 -10.95 -1.13 -7.30
C ASN A 231 -11.04 -1.44 -5.79
N LYS A 232 -11.83 -0.64 -5.07
CA LYS A 232 -12.15 -0.89 -3.65
C LYS A 232 -13.40 -1.76 -3.45
N GLY A 233 -13.91 -2.41 -4.51
CA GLY A 233 -15.06 -3.32 -4.43
C GLY A 233 -16.41 -2.63 -4.22
N CYS A 234 -16.48 -1.29 -4.35
CA CYS A 234 -17.71 -0.57 -4.05
C CYS A 234 -18.86 -0.88 -5.02
N ALA A 235 -18.57 -1.23 -6.28
CA ALA A 235 -19.61 -1.62 -7.23
C ALA A 235 -20.34 -2.88 -6.74
N GLU A 236 -19.60 -3.91 -6.39
CA GLU A 236 -20.14 -5.16 -5.85
C GLU A 236 -20.86 -4.94 -4.52
N LEU A 237 -20.28 -4.13 -3.63
CA LEU A 237 -20.96 -3.77 -2.37
C LEU A 237 -22.33 -3.14 -2.63
N PHE A 238 -22.47 -2.27 -3.62
CA PHE A 238 -23.75 -1.66 -3.97
C PHE A 238 -24.75 -2.67 -4.49
N ASP A 239 -24.31 -3.59 -5.34
CA ASP A 239 -25.17 -4.65 -5.88
C ASP A 239 -25.64 -5.60 -4.76
N PHE A 240 -24.73 -6.06 -3.90
CA PHE A 240 -25.06 -6.95 -2.79
C PHE A 240 -25.98 -6.28 -1.77
N PHE A 241 -25.66 -5.04 -1.38
CA PHE A 241 -26.49 -4.31 -0.42
C PHE A 241 -27.88 -3.98 -0.99
N THR A 242 -27.98 -3.58 -2.26
CA THR A 242 -29.26 -3.26 -2.88
C THR A 242 -30.14 -4.53 -2.97
N HIS A 243 -29.55 -5.66 -3.34
CA HIS A 243 -30.26 -6.95 -3.33
C HIS A 243 -30.73 -7.33 -1.92
N TYR A 244 -29.87 -7.23 -0.93
CA TYR A 244 -30.22 -7.46 0.48
C TYR A 244 -31.36 -6.53 0.94
N ALA A 245 -31.26 -5.25 0.70
CA ALA A 245 -32.25 -4.25 1.10
C ALA A 245 -33.62 -4.43 0.41
N GLY A 246 -33.62 -5.04 -0.80
CA GLY A 246 -34.86 -5.38 -1.52
C GLY A 246 -35.53 -6.65 -1.03
N SER A 247 -34.80 -7.57 -0.44
CA SER A 247 -35.30 -8.85 0.07
C SER A 247 -35.55 -8.88 1.60
N SER A 248 -34.86 -8.04 2.37
CA SER A 248 -34.99 -7.96 3.81
C SER A 248 -35.99 -6.89 4.28
N ALA A 249 -36.87 -7.27 5.20
CA ALA A 249 -37.80 -6.31 5.85
C ALA A 249 -37.09 -5.45 6.90
N ARG A 250 -35.82 -5.70 7.25
CA ARG A 250 -35.08 -4.97 8.27
C ARG A 250 -34.65 -3.58 7.79
N PRO A 251 -34.85 -2.55 8.61
CA PRO A 251 -34.41 -1.19 8.29
C PRO A 251 -32.90 -1.05 8.54
N LEU A 252 -32.06 -1.57 7.62
CA LEU A 252 -30.60 -1.41 7.66
C LEU A 252 -30.17 -0.39 6.60
N ASP A 253 -29.32 0.56 6.94
CA ASP A 253 -28.73 1.52 6.00
C ASP A 253 -27.27 1.17 5.71
N LEU A 254 -26.79 1.50 4.50
CA LEU A 254 -25.38 1.54 4.12
C LEU A 254 -24.92 3.01 4.15
N VAL A 255 -24.01 3.33 5.03
CA VAL A 255 -23.43 4.68 5.15
C VAL A 255 -22.06 4.69 4.51
N LEU A 256 -21.83 5.65 3.61
CA LEU A 256 -20.58 5.80 2.87
C LEU A 256 -19.87 7.09 3.29
N ILE A 257 -18.59 6.96 3.66
CA ILE A 257 -17.71 8.10 3.98
C ILE A 257 -16.53 8.10 3.00
N GLY A 258 -16.35 9.19 2.26
CA GLY A 258 -15.23 9.39 1.35
C GLY A 258 -15.63 9.99 0.02
N SER A 259 -14.65 10.23 -0.83
CA SER A 259 -14.85 10.86 -2.14
C SER A 259 -15.29 9.82 -3.18
N PRO A 260 -16.35 10.07 -3.96
CA PRO A 260 -16.82 9.16 -4.97
C PRO A 260 -16.05 9.34 -6.29
N VAL A 261 -15.59 8.24 -6.85
CA VAL A 261 -15.11 8.10 -8.23
C VAL A 261 -16.11 7.29 -9.02
N LEU A 262 -16.80 6.37 -8.35
CA LEU A 262 -17.89 5.58 -8.89
C LEU A 262 -19.24 6.27 -8.60
N GLN A 263 -20.18 6.15 -9.51
CA GLN A 263 -21.55 6.62 -9.30
C GLN A 263 -22.21 5.81 -8.18
N ILE A 264 -22.70 6.51 -7.17
CA ILE A 264 -23.43 5.90 -6.04
C ILE A 264 -24.88 5.67 -6.49
N PRO A 265 -25.46 4.47 -6.29
CA PRO A 265 -26.87 4.20 -6.63
C PRO A 265 -27.82 5.13 -5.88
N ASN A 266 -28.85 5.61 -6.57
CA ASN A 266 -29.93 6.35 -5.94
C ASN A 266 -30.88 5.36 -5.22
N HIS A 267 -30.54 5.02 -3.99
CA HIS A 267 -31.32 4.08 -3.17
C HIS A 267 -31.61 4.68 -1.79
N PRO A 268 -32.86 4.58 -1.26
CA PRO A 268 -33.27 5.25 -0.01
C PRO A 268 -32.47 4.82 1.21
N ARG A 269 -31.82 3.64 1.19
CA ARG A 269 -31.00 3.10 2.28
C ARG A 269 -29.50 3.23 2.05
N ILE A 270 -29.05 3.86 0.97
CA ILE A 270 -27.64 4.17 0.74
C ILE A 270 -27.44 5.66 1.01
N ARG A 271 -26.61 5.98 1.99
CA ARG A 271 -26.37 7.33 2.44
C ARG A 271 -24.92 7.73 2.28
N HIS A 272 -24.66 8.71 1.46
CA HIS A 272 -23.32 9.25 1.27
C HIS A 272 -23.13 10.53 2.09
N LEU A 273 -22.16 10.52 3.00
CA LEU A 273 -21.85 11.66 3.86
C LEU A 273 -20.76 12.58 3.29
N GLY A 274 -20.14 12.18 2.16
CA GLY A 274 -19.00 12.89 1.60
C GLY A 274 -17.71 12.63 2.37
N PHE A 275 -16.73 13.51 2.16
CA PHE A 275 -15.53 13.56 2.99
C PHE A 275 -15.86 14.31 4.29
N VAL A 276 -15.61 13.68 5.43
CA VAL A 276 -15.88 14.25 6.76
C VAL A 276 -14.59 14.38 7.56
N GLU A 277 -14.61 15.26 8.56
CA GLU A 277 -13.50 15.42 9.51
C GLU A 277 -13.26 14.14 10.32
N ASP A 278 -12.02 13.91 10.78
CA ASP A 278 -11.64 12.69 11.47
C ASP A 278 -12.53 12.41 12.70
N GLN A 279 -12.87 13.41 13.51
CA GLN A 279 -13.76 13.22 14.66
C GLN A 279 -15.15 12.71 14.23
N ASP A 280 -15.71 13.24 13.14
CA ASP A 280 -17.00 12.79 12.62
C ASP A 280 -16.91 11.38 12.04
N LYS A 281 -15.82 11.06 11.33
CA LYS A 281 -15.53 9.71 10.84
C LYS A 281 -15.56 8.70 11.98
N PHE A 282 -14.84 8.97 13.06
CA PHE A 282 -14.77 8.07 14.21
C PHE A 282 -16.08 7.98 14.97
N ASP A 283 -16.82 9.07 15.10
CA ASP A 283 -18.14 9.05 15.74
C ASP A 283 -19.15 8.22 14.92
N VAL A 284 -19.16 8.36 13.59
CA VAL A 284 -20.00 7.54 12.70
C VAL A 284 -19.59 6.07 12.76
N MET A 285 -18.29 5.77 12.68
CA MET A 285 -17.80 4.41 12.82
C MET A 285 -18.17 3.79 14.16
N ALA A 286 -18.08 4.56 15.26
CA ALA A 286 -18.49 4.09 16.59
C ALA A 286 -20.00 3.90 16.72
N ALA A 287 -20.82 4.58 15.91
CA ALA A 287 -22.28 4.43 15.87
C ALA A 287 -22.76 3.28 14.99
N ALA A 288 -21.92 2.77 14.09
CA ALA A 288 -22.23 1.70 13.15
C ALA A 288 -22.36 0.33 13.85
N ASP A 289 -23.14 -0.57 13.28
CA ASP A 289 -23.24 -1.95 13.73
C ASP A 289 -22.02 -2.78 13.28
N ALA A 290 -21.50 -2.50 12.09
CA ALA A 290 -20.26 -3.08 11.57
C ALA A 290 -19.60 -2.14 10.54
N LEU A 291 -18.29 -2.30 10.36
CA LEU A 291 -17.58 -1.80 9.17
C LEU A 291 -17.68 -2.84 8.06
N VAL A 292 -17.96 -2.41 6.82
CA VAL A 292 -17.84 -3.28 5.65
C VAL A 292 -16.61 -2.93 4.84
N MET A 293 -15.82 -3.95 4.47
CA MET A 293 -14.60 -3.83 3.69
C MET A 293 -14.69 -4.69 2.43
N PRO A 294 -15.17 -4.11 1.32
CA PRO A 294 -15.37 -4.85 0.08
C PRO A 294 -14.12 -4.96 -0.80
N SER A 295 -12.99 -4.40 -0.39
CA SER A 295 -11.75 -4.35 -1.17
C SER A 295 -11.26 -5.74 -1.55
N TYR A 296 -10.84 -5.91 -2.81
CA TYR A 296 -10.14 -7.10 -3.29
C TYR A 296 -8.64 -7.07 -2.96
N TYR A 297 -8.07 -5.90 -2.79
CA TYR A 297 -6.63 -5.70 -2.59
C TYR A 297 -6.39 -4.74 -1.43
N GLU A 298 -5.61 -5.18 -0.47
CA GLU A 298 -5.12 -4.39 0.65
C GLU A 298 -3.73 -4.90 1.06
N SER A 299 -2.88 -4.00 1.52
CA SER A 299 -1.65 -4.39 2.21
C SER A 299 -1.84 -4.48 3.72
N LEU A 300 -2.82 -3.75 4.28
CA LEU A 300 -3.16 -3.76 5.71
C LEU A 300 -4.63 -3.47 6.01
N SER A 301 -5.21 -2.42 5.44
CA SER A 301 -6.49 -1.78 5.82
C SER A 301 -6.47 -1.07 7.18
N MET A 302 -6.06 0.19 7.17
CA MET A 302 -6.08 1.05 8.37
C MET A 302 -7.50 1.21 8.93
N VAL A 303 -8.50 1.29 8.06
CA VAL A 303 -9.91 1.49 8.46
C VAL A 303 -10.46 0.28 9.22
N ALA A 304 -10.06 -0.95 8.86
CA ALA A 304 -10.42 -2.14 9.63
C ALA A 304 -9.79 -2.09 11.04
N LEU A 305 -8.54 -1.64 11.15
CA LEU A 305 -7.87 -1.45 12.45
C LEU A 305 -8.58 -0.38 13.30
N GLU A 306 -9.03 0.71 12.66
CA GLU A 306 -9.81 1.77 13.33
C GLU A 306 -11.14 1.25 13.85
N ALA A 307 -11.87 0.46 13.07
CA ALA A 307 -13.12 -0.18 13.50
C ALA A 307 -12.88 -1.10 14.70
N TRP A 308 -11.84 -1.93 14.66
CA TRP A 308 -11.49 -2.79 15.79
C TRP A 308 -11.09 -1.98 17.04
N ALA A 309 -10.32 -0.91 16.89
CA ALA A 309 -9.99 -0.02 18.00
C ALA A 309 -11.25 0.55 18.68
N LEU A 310 -12.29 0.84 17.89
CA LEU A 310 -13.61 1.27 18.38
C LEU A 310 -14.48 0.12 18.89
N GLY A 311 -14.02 -1.13 18.79
CA GLY A 311 -14.78 -2.32 19.17
C GLY A 311 -15.94 -2.63 18.23
N ARG A 312 -15.78 -2.32 16.94
CA ARG A 312 -16.77 -2.65 15.90
C ARG A 312 -16.30 -3.86 15.11
N PRO A 313 -17.20 -4.83 14.86
CA PRO A 313 -16.89 -5.95 13.99
C PRO A 313 -16.72 -5.49 12.55
N VAL A 314 -15.96 -6.28 11.77
CA VAL A 314 -15.74 -6.06 10.34
C VAL A 314 -16.45 -7.14 9.54
N ILE A 315 -17.08 -6.78 8.42
CA ILE A 315 -17.56 -7.68 7.38
C ILE A 315 -16.63 -7.49 6.18
N ALA A 316 -15.84 -8.50 5.86
CA ALA A 316 -14.73 -8.42 4.93
C ALA A 316 -14.95 -9.25 3.67
N ASN A 317 -14.51 -8.75 2.52
CA ASN A 317 -14.42 -9.55 1.30
C ASN A 317 -13.33 -10.62 1.46
N ALA A 318 -13.68 -11.91 1.38
CA ALA A 318 -12.76 -13.03 1.55
C ALA A 318 -11.79 -13.20 0.37
N HIS A 319 -12.08 -12.60 -0.78
CA HIS A 319 -11.13 -12.57 -1.90
C HIS A 319 -9.89 -11.69 -1.62
N CYS A 320 -9.92 -10.89 -0.55
CA CYS A 320 -8.75 -10.18 -0.07
C CYS A 320 -8.03 -10.97 1.03
N ASP A 321 -6.91 -11.61 0.69
CA ASP A 321 -6.13 -12.45 1.60
C ASP A 321 -5.81 -11.72 2.92
N VAL A 322 -5.49 -10.43 2.86
CA VAL A 322 -5.15 -9.60 4.03
C VAL A 322 -6.35 -9.42 4.96
N LEU A 323 -7.52 -9.08 4.41
CA LEU A 323 -8.73 -8.88 5.19
C LEU A 323 -9.21 -10.18 5.82
N LEU A 324 -9.25 -11.27 5.02
CA LEU A 324 -9.58 -12.60 5.50
C LEU A 324 -8.63 -13.05 6.62
N GLY A 325 -7.31 -12.96 6.37
CA GLY A 325 -6.30 -13.35 7.33
C GLY A 325 -6.36 -12.55 8.64
N GLN A 326 -6.64 -11.26 8.56
CA GLN A 326 -6.84 -10.43 9.75
C GLN A 326 -8.12 -10.78 10.51
N CYS A 327 -9.25 -11.03 9.82
CA CYS A 327 -10.49 -11.49 10.46
C CYS A 327 -10.29 -12.82 11.19
N LEU A 328 -9.61 -13.78 10.56
CA LEU A 328 -9.31 -15.08 11.17
C LEU A 328 -8.41 -14.95 12.41
N ARG A 329 -7.34 -14.17 12.34
CA ARG A 329 -6.40 -14.00 13.47
C ARG A 329 -6.97 -13.19 14.61
N SER A 330 -7.76 -12.18 14.30
CA SER A 330 -8.39 -11.34 15.33
C SER A 330 -9.63 -11.97 15.95
N ASN A 331 -10.28 -12.90 15.23
CA ASN A 331 -11.62 -13.36 15.52
C ASN A 331 -12.57 -12.17 15.80
N ALA A 332 -12.50 -11.14 14.95
CA ALA A 332 -13.15 -9.86 15.14
C ALA A 332 -13.98 -9.40 13.93
N GLY A 333 -14.33 -10.32 13.07
CA GLY A 333 -15.16 -10.05 11.90
C GLY A 333 -15.70 -11.32 11.27
N LEU A 334 -16.63 -11.11 10.36
CA LEU A 334 -17.14 -12.11 9.44
C LEU A 334 -16.63 -11.79 8.04
N TYR A 335 -16.71 -12.74 7.14
CA TYR A 335 -16.26 -12.56 5.77
C TYR A 335 -17.23 -13.21 4.79
N TYR A 336 -17.16 -12.80 3.53
CA TYR A 336 -18.04 -13.25 2.47
C TYR A 336 -17.28 -13.38 1.14
N GLU A 337 -17.71 -14.30 0.30
CA GLU A 337 -17.24 -14.46 -1.08
C GLU A 337 -18.32 -14.03 -2.11
N ASP A 338 -19.59 -14.06 -1.71
CA ASP A 338 -20.71 -13.75 -2.59
C ASP A 338 -21.86 -12.99 -1.88
N ALA A 339 -22.89 -12.66 -2.63
CA ALA A 339 -24.07 -11.94 -2.12
C ALA A 339 -24.84 -12.69 -1.04
N ALA A 340 -24.89 -14.03 -1.11
CA ALA A 340 -25.63 -14.85 -0.15
C ALA A 340 -24.89 -14.88 1.20
N GLU A 341 -23.57 -15.04 1.16
CA GLU A 341 -22.72 -14.98 2.35
C GLU A 341 -22.68 -13.58 2.96
N PHE A 342 -22.65 -12.54 2.11
CA PHE A 342 -22.77 -11.14 2.57
C PHE A 342 -24.06 -10.92 3.35
N ALA A 343 -25.20 -11.35 2.79
CA ALA A 343 -26.51 -11.27 3.47
C ALA A 343 -26.51 -12.10 4.77
N GLY A 344 -25.96 -13.31 4.75
CA GLY A 344 -25.86 -14.18 5.91
C GLY A 344 -25.00 -13.58 7.03
N ALA A 345 -23.89 -12.92 6.69
CA ALA A 345 -23.03 -12.22 7.64
C ALA A 345 -23.78 -11.03 8.29
N LEU A 346 -24.52 -10.25 7.51
CA LEU A 346 -25.36 -9.16 8.02
C LEU A 346 -26.41 -9.67 8.99
N GLU A 347 -27.22 -10.66 8.59
CA GLU A 347 -28.27 -11.24 9.43
C GLU A 347 -27.68 -11.83 10.72
N THR A 348 -26.55 -12.53 10.63
CA THR A 348 -25.88 -13.11 11.79
C THR A 348 -25.49 -12.04 12.82
N LEU A 349 -24.95 -10.89 12.39
CA LEU A 349 -24.60 -9.79 13.32
C LEU A 349 -25.82 -9.08 13.88
N LEU A 350 -26.87 -8.91 13.09
CA LEU A 350 -28.10 -8.23 13.50
C LEU A 350 -28.96 -9.10 14.43
N ASP A 351 -28.96 -10.43 14.23
CA ASP A 351 -29.72 -11.38 15.06
C ASP A 351 -29.01 -11.69 16.39
N ALA A 352 -27.69 -11.57 16.44
CA ALA A 352 -26.89 -11.91 17.60
C ALA A 352 -26.05 -10.74 18.11
N PRO A 353 -26.64 -9.72 18.78
CA PRO A 353 -25.90 -8.59 19.32
C PRO A 353 -24.76 -8.98 20.27
N GLN A 354 -24.90 -10.10 20.97
CA GLN A 354 -23.85 -10.63 21.85
C GLN A 354 -22.63 -11.11 21.06
N LEU A 355 -22.84 -11.71 19.88
CA LEU A 355 -21.78 -12.10 18.96
C LEU A 355 -21.06 -10.84 18.43
N ALA A 356 -21.82 -9.85 17.95
CA ALA A 356 -21.25 -8.58 17.46
C ALA A 356 -20.38 -7.90 18.54
N GLN A 357 -20.85 -7.88 19.79
CA GLN A 357 -20.08 -7.37 20.93
C GLN A 357 -18.83 -8.21 21.22
N ALA A 358 -18.89 -9.53 21.11
CA ALA A 358 -17.75 -10.41 21.33
C ALA A 358 -16.69 -10.18 20.26
N LEU A 359 -17.07 -10.13 18.98
CA LEU A 359 -16.18 -9.79 17.86
C LEU A 359 -15.57 -8.41 18.06
N GLY A 360 -16.36 -7.42 18.48
CA GLY A 360 -15.86 -6.07 18.77
C GLY A 360 -14.82 -6.04 19.90
N ARG A 361 -15.02 -6.81 20.99
CA ARG A 361 -14.01 -6.95 22.07
C ARG A 361 -12.73 -7.59 21.55
N ASN A 362 -12.84 -8.68 20.79
CA ASN A 362 -11.70 -9.35 20.19
C ASN A 362 -10.90 -8.39 19.29
N GLY A 363 -11.60 -7.57 18.49
CA GLY A 363 -10.98 -6.58 17.63
C GLY A 363 -10.20 -5.53 18.42
N ARG A 364 -10.79 -5.00 19.51
CA ARG A 364 -10.12 -4.04 20.39
C ARG A 364 -8.86 -4.63 21.02
N ASP A 365 -8.93 -5.86 21.48
CA ASP A 365 -7.79 -6.58 22.06
C ASP A 365 -6.71 -6.85 21.01
N TYR A 366 -7.10 -7.20 19.79
CA TYR A 366 -6.17 -7.43 18.67
C TYR A 366 -5.46 -6.14 18.28
N PHE A 367 -6.20 -5.03 18.11
CA PHE A 367 -5.62 -3.72 17.86
C PHE A 367 -4.65 -3.30 18.96
N ALA A 368 -5.05 -3.38 20.22
CA ALA A 368 -4.23 -2.96 21.35
C ALA A 368 -2.90 -3.75 21.41
N ARG A 369 -2.94 -5.07 21.18
CA ARG A 369 -1.77 -5.95 21.24
C ARG A 369 -0.83 -5.83 20.06
N HIS A 370 -1.32 -5.50 18.86
CA HIS A 370 -0.53 -5.59 17.64
C HIS A 370 -0.29 -4.26 16.92
N TYR A 371 -1.21 -3.29 17.06
CA TYR A 371 -1.25 -2.06 16.25
C TYR A 371 -1.31 -0.77 17.07
N SER A 372 -1.31 -0.81 18.42
CA SER A 372 -1.16 0.40 19.21
C SER A 372 0.20 1.03 18.97
N TRP A 373 0.28 2.37 19.05
CA TRP A 373 1.51 3.09 18.74
C TRP A 373 2.73 2.61 19.53
N PRO A 374 2.66 2.33 20.84
CA PRO A 374 3.82 1.80 21.58
C PRO A 374 4.32 0.47 21.00
N VAL A 375 3.46 -0.37 20.45
CA VAL A 375 3.83 -1.64 19.81
C VAL A 375 4.51 -1.40 18.48
N ILE A 376 3.95 -0.51 17.65
CA ILE A 376 4.53 -0.15 16.35
C ILE A 376 5.90 0.51 16.52
N GLU A 377 6.01 1.53 17.36
CA GLU A 377 7.28 2.23 17.64
C GLU A 377 8.36 1.25 18.13
N ARG A 378 8.01 0.37 19.08
CA ARG A 378 8.93 -0.66 19.57
C ARG A 378 9.44 -1.58 18.45
N LYS A 379 8.57 -2.07 17.56
CA LYS A 379 8.99 -2.94 16.46
C LYS A 379 10.00 -2.25 15.52
N TYR A 380 9.81 -0.96 15.23
CA TYR A 380 10.79 -0.17 14.46
C TYR A 380 12.13 -0.05 15.20
N LEU A 381 12.09 0.34 16.46
CA LEU A 381 13.31 0.55 17.27
C LEU A 381 14.08 -0.77 17.49
N GLU A 382 13.39 -1.87 17.75
CA GLU A 382 14.00 -3.20 17.86
C GLU A 382 14.68 -3.63 16.56
N MET A 383 14.04 -3.38 15.39
CA MET A 383 14.66 -3.65 14.10
C MET A 383 15.91 -2.79 13.90
N PHE A 384 15.87 -1.50 14.17
CA PHE A 384 17.06 -0.65 14.05
C PHE A 384 18.19 -1.09 14.98
N ALA A 385 17.90 -1.48 16.22
CA ALA A 385 18.88 -2.03 17.15
C ALA A 385 19.50 -3.33 16.60
N ARG A 386 18.69 -4.23 16.08
CA ARG A 386 19.15 -5.47 15.43
C ARG A 386 20.08 -5.19 14.25
N LEU A 387 19.70 -4.25 13.38
CA LEU A 387 20.48 -3.88 12.20
C LEU A 387 21.80 -3.19 12.59
N GLY A 388 21.80 -2.37 13.64
CA GLY A 388 22.99 -1.67 14.14
C GLY A 388 24.07 -2.61 14.64
N SER A 389 23.73 -3.82 15.13
CA SER A 389 24.66 -4.84 15.59
C SER A 389 25.20 -5.74 14.45
N ALA A 390 24.64 -5.67 13.26
CA ALA A 390 25.03 -6.50 12.13
C ALA A 390 25.80 -5.70 11.06
N PRO A 391 26.89 -6.25 10.50
CA PRO A 391 27.62 -5.56 9.43
C PRO A 391 26.71 -5.27 8.23
N ALA A 392 26.84 -4.09 7.64
CA ALA A 392 26.19 -3.78 6.39
C ALA A 392 26.89 -4.55 5.26
N SER A 393 26.15 -5.36 4.54
CA SER A 393 26.62 -6.02 3.32
C SER A 393 25.76 -5.57 2.16
N PRO A 394 26.29 -4.85 1.17
CA PRO A 394 25.52 -4.51 -0.02
C PRO A 394 25.12 -5.82 -0.72
N ARG A 395 23.82 -6.08 -0.80
CA ARG A 395 23.28 -7.30 -1.38
C ARG A 395 22.59 -7.06 -2.72
N MET A 396 22.38 -5.78 -3.08
CA MET A 396 21.58 -5.46 -4.25
C MET A 396 22.37 -5.67 -5.54
N GLU A 397 21.85 -6.52 -6.38
CA GLU A 397 22.42 -6.76 -7.70
C GLU A 397 22.43 -5.46 -8.53
N PRO A 398 23.58 -5.07 -9.13
CA PRO A 398 23.62 -3.91 -10.00
C PRO A 398 22.77 -4.17 -11.24
N LEU A 399 22.13 -3.12 -11.75
CA LEU A 399 21.51 -3.22 -13.08
C LEU A 399 22.60 -3.55 -14.11
N PRO A 400 22.33 -4.42 -15.08
CA PRO A 400 23.27 -4.71 -16.15
C PRO A 400 23.78 -3.42 -16.79
N GLY A 401 25.10 -3.27 -16.91
CA GLY A 401 25.73 -2.01 -17.38
C GLY A 401 25.28 -1.56 -18.77
N TRP A 402 24.75 -2.49 -19.59
CA TRP A 402 24.17 -2.18 -20.90
C TRP A 402 22.84 -1.40 -20.77
N LEU A 403 22.07 -1.55 -19.70
CA LEU A 403 20.86 -0.74 -19.43
C LEU A 403 21.19 0.73 -19.24
N ALA A 404 22.27 1.04 -18.51
CA ALA A 404 22.75 2.41 -18.36
C ALA A 404 23.25 3.03 -19.67
N ARG A 405 23.74 2.18 -20.58
CA ARG A 405 24.27 2.60 -21.88
C ARG A 405 23.20 2.76 -22.97
N ARG A 406 22.01 2.21 -22.81
CA ARG A 406 20.89 2.33 -23.78
C ARG A 406 20.42 3.76 -24.04
N ARG A 407 20.74 4.70 -23.19
CA ARG A 407 20.51 6.14 -23.43
C ARG A 407 21.53 6.76 -24.42
N ARG A 408 22.53 6.00 -24.87
CA ARG A 408 23.49 6.42 -25.88
C ARG A 408 23.13 5.68 -27.19
N ASN A 409 23.24 6.35 -28.32
CA ASN A 409 23.01 5.75 -29.64
C ASN A 409 23.88 4.49 -29.81
N LEU A 410 23.37 3.35 -29.38
CA LEU A 410 24.01 2.07 -29.61
C LEU A 410 23.66 1.61 -31.01
N ARG A 411 24.65 0.94 -31.68
CA ARG A 411 24.41 0.29 -32.95
C ARG A 411 23.25 -0.70 -32.85
N PRO A 412 22.40 -0.84 -33.88
CA PRO A 412 21.38 -1.88 -33.94
C PRO A 412 21.98 -3.25 -33.61
N ALA A 413 21.23 -4.08 -32.90
CA ALA A 413 21.70 -5.42 -32.51
C ALA A 413 22.12 -6.28 -33.75
N ALA A 414 21.42 -6.14 -34.86
CA ALA A 414 21.74 -6.80 -36.11
C ALA A 414 23.15 -6.47 -36.60
N ASP A 415 23.56 -5.21 -36.50
CA ASP A 415 24.91 -4.77 -36.94
C ASP A 415 26.00 -5.32 -36.02
N VAL A 416 25.71 -5.44 -34.71
CA VAL A 416 26.63 -6.01 -33.73
C VAL A 416 26.77 -7.52 -33.95
N ILE A 417 25.64 -8.20 -34.24
CA ILE A 417 25.64 -9.64 -34.53
C ILE A 417 26.40 -9.94 -35.83
N ALA A 418 26.28 -9.09 -36.86
CA ALA A 418 26.98 -9.24 -38.12
C ALA A 418 28.52 -9.13 -37.98
N ASP A 419 28.99 -8.38 -36.97
CA ASP A 419 30.41 -8.22 -36.68
C ASP A 419 31.00 -9.34 -35.79
N ILE A 420 30.17 -10.25 -35.28
CA ILE A 420 30.65 -11.38 -34.45
C ILE A 420 31.31 -12.40 -35.42
N PRO A 421 32.61 -12.76 -35.22
CA PRO A 421 33.25 -13.78 -36.04
C PRO A 421 32.45 -15.08 -36.02
N ALA A 422 32.27 -15.70 -37.17
CA ALA A 422 31.66 -17.02 -37.22
C ALA A 422 32.45 -17.96 -36.32
N GLY A 423 31.76 -18.55 -35.32
CA GLY A 423 32.37 -19.56 -34.49
C GLY A 423 32.84 -20.76 -35.28
N PRO A 424 33.66 -21.65 -34.72
CA PRO A 424 34.12 -22.84 -35.41
C PRO A 424 32.91 -23.62 -35.92
N ALA A 425 32.92 -23.93 -37.24
CA ALA A 425 31.86 -24.73 -37.83
C ALA A 425 31.75 -26.05 -37.03
N LEU A 426 30.59 -26.32 -36.44
CA LEU A 426 30.31 -27.61 -35.86
C LEU A 426 30.26 -28.64 -36.96
N THR A 427 31.42 -29.20 -37.32
CA THR A 427 31.55 -30.30 -38.26
C THR A 427 30.81 -31.51 -37.68
N GLY A 428 29.63 -31.82 -38.26
CA GLY A 428 29.08 -33.15 -38.27
C GLY A 428 28.65 -33.75 -36.93
N ARG A 429 27.42 -33.44 -36.49
CA ARG A 429 26.64 -34.49 -35.82
C ARG A 429 25.86 -35.21 -36.91
N ALA A 430 26.25 -36.46 -37.17
CA ALA A 430 25.43 -37.39 -37.90
C ALA A 430 24.01 -37.40 -37.31
N ARG A 431 23.02 -37.30 -38.17
CA ARG A 431 21.62 -37.57 -37.81
C ARG A 431 21.56 -39.01 -37.29
N ALA A 432 21.24 -39.17 -36.00
CA ALA A 432 20.80 -40.47 -35.50
C ALA A 432 19.47 -40.76 -36.21
N GLU A 433 19.45 -41.77 -37.07
CA GLU A 433 18.23 -42.38 -37.60
C GLU A 433 17.44 -42.95 -36.43
N VAL A 434 16.20 -42.48 -36.26
CA VAL A 434 15.24 -43.08 -35.38
C VAL A 434 14.73 -44.32 -36.09
N PRO A 435 14.87 -45.56 -35.56
CA PRO A 435 14.26 -46.72 -36.14
C PRO A 435 12.73 -46.63 -36.01
N ALA A 436 12.05 -47.18 -37.04
CA ALA A 436 10.62 -47.21 -37.23
C ALA A 436 9.86 -47.99 -36.12
#